data_680ed03455febf25588d2af6fa798308
#
_entry.id   680ed03455febf25588d2af6fa798308
#
_cell.length_a   1.000
_cell.length_b   1.000
_cell.length_c   1.000
_cell.angle_alpha   90.00
_cell.angle_beta   90.00
_cell.angle_gamma   90.00
#
_symmetry.space_group_name_H-M   'P 1'
#
loop_
_entity.id
_entity.type
_entity.pdbx_description
1 polymer ?
#
loop_
_entity_poly.entity_id
_entity_poly.type
_entity_poly.pdbx_seq_one_letter_code
_entity_poly.pdbx_strand_id
1 'polypeptide(L)'
;LDLWRGVQRILHPLIGQRITSAAITDLMNMIGRCVVAGNVRRSSEIALGDISDADFLALKDPTRDREIQAEQTRIGLAHGIDIEALLEIQRGFSPLSQDFADWQTTIDREKARRYSIPEWAALDAERWALPLNAWRWASNNTVWGDDATGADLRRIGERIAHNGEPGVGWLNLMRSHGRLADPPTHDD
;
A
#
# COMPACT_ATOMS: atom_id res chain seq x y z
N LEU A 1 2.81 -5.94 -16.00
CA LEU A 1 1.81 -6.74 -15.29
C LEU A 1 0.87 -7.32 -16.33
N ASP A 2 0.71 -8.63 -16.31
CA ASP A 2 -0.33 -9.28 -17.10
C ASP A 2 -1.67 -9.10 -16.37
N LEU A 3 -2.41 -8.04 -16.72
CA LEU A 3 -3.70 -7.71 -16.13
C LEU A 3 -4.66 -8.91 -16.17
N TRP A 4 -4.69 -9.62 -17.29
CA TRP A 4 -5.55 -10.79 -17.46
C TRP A 4 -5.30 -11.87 -16.41
N ARG A 5 -4.04 -12.24 -16.19
CA ARG A 5 -3.68 -13.23 -15.15
C ARG A 5 -4.00 -12.72 -13.73
N GLY A 6 -3.82 -11.43 -13.51
CA GLY A 6 -4.20 -10.79 -12.25
C GLY A 6 -5.70 -10.90 -11.98
N VAL A 7 -6.52 -10.53 -12.97
CA VAL A 7 -7.99 -10.64 -12.91
C VAL A 7 -8.44 -12.07 -12.65
N GLN A 8 -7.89 -13.05 -13.40
CA GLN A 8 -8.20 -14.46 -13.19
C GLN A 8 -7.85 -14.94 -11.77
N ARG A 9 -6.70 -14.51 -11.22
CA ARG A 9 -6.28 -14.88 -9.86
C ARG A 9 -7.25 -14.39 -8.80
N ILE A 10 -7.86 -13.21 -9.00
CA ILE A 10 -8.84 -12.66 -8.05
C ILE A 10 -10.21 -13.30 -8.24
N LEU A 11 -10.68 -13.44 -9.49
CA LEU A 11 -12.06 -13.86 -9.75
C LEU A 11 -12.26 -15.38 -9.68
N HIS A 12 -11.25 -16.18 -10.05
CA HIS A 12 -11.42 -17.63 -10.10
C HIS A 12 -11.80 -18.26 -8.74
N PRO A 13 -11.21 -17.86 -7.60
CA PRO A 13 -11.63 -18.36 -6.29
C PRO A 13 -13.05 -17.94 -5.89
N LEU A 14 -13.59 -16.88 -6.52
CA LEU A 14 -14.89 -16.31 -6.20
C LEU A 14 -16.03 -16.86 -7.09
N ILE A 15 -15.76 -17.82 -7.97
CA ILE A 15 -16.79 -18.41 -8.82
C ILE A 15 -17.87 -19.06 -7.94
N GLY A 16 -19.12 -18.63 -8.14
CA GLY A 16 -20.27 -19.09 -7.33
C GLY A 16 -20.40 -18.43 -5.95
N GLN A 17 -19.54 -17.46 -5.62
CA GLN A 17 -19.58 -16.69 -4.37
C GLN A 17 -19.93 -15.22 -4.64
N ARG A 18 -20.29 -14.48 -3.58
CA ARG A 18 -20.44 -13.01 -3.70
C ARG A 18 -19.07 -12.39 -3.85
N ILE A 19 -18.97 -11.40 -4.75
CA ILE A 19 -17.78 -10.59 -4.87
C ILE A 19 -17.57 -9.78 -3.59
N THR A 20 -16.34 -9.71 -3.10
CA THR A 20 -15.98 -8.97 -1.88
C THR A 20 -15.51 -7.55 -2.22
N SER A 21 -15.60 -6.64 -1.26
CA SER A 21 -15.05 -5.28 -1.36
C SER A 21 -13.56 -5.31 -1.69
N ALA A 22 -12.82 -6.23 -1.07
CA ALA A 22 -11.40 -6.46 -1.35
C ALA A 22 -11.15 -6.84 -2.81
N ALA A 23 -11.93 -7.77 -3.37
CA ALA A 23 -11.79 -8.18 -4.76
C ALA A 23 -12.11 -7.03 -5.74
N ILE A 24 -13.15 -6.23 -5.46
CA ILE A 24 -13.50 -5.06 -6.27
C ILE A 24 -12.34 -4.04 -6.26
N THR A 25 -11.84 -3.71 -5.07
CA THR A 25 -10.74 -2.75 -4.92
C THR A 25 -9.47 -3.27 -5.59
N ASP A 26 -9.14 -4.55 -5.46
CA ASP A 26 -7.97 -5.14 -6.11
C ASP A 26 -8.06 -5.09 -7.64
N LEU A 27 -9.24 -5.36 -8.21
CA LEU A 27 -9.47 -5.27 -9.67
C LEU A 27 -9.28 -3.83 -10.16
N MET A 28 -9.85 -2.84 -9.47
CA MET A 28 -9.71 -1.43 -9.82
C MET A 28 -8.27 -0.96 -9.69
N ASN A 29 -7.58 -1.31 -8.63
CA ASN A 29 -6.15 -1.03 -8.44
C ASN A 29 -5.27 -1.62 -9.56
N MET A 30 -5.57 -2.83 -10.02
CA MET A 30 -4.85 -3.45 -11.14
C MET A 30 -5.06 -2.69 -12.44
N ILE A 31 -6.29 -2.23 -12.70
CA ILE A 31 -6.60 -1.39 -13.87
C ILE A 31 -5.85 -0.05 -13.76
N GLY A 32 -5.92 0.63 -12.60
CA GLY A 32 -5.21 1.86 -12.33
C GLY A 32 -3.70 1.74 -12.56
N ARG A 33 -3.11 0.65 -12.09
CA ARG A 33 -1.69 0.34 -12.32
C ARG A 33 -1.33 0.18 -13.81
N CYS A 34 -2.20 -0.43 -14.61
CA CYS A 34 -1.98 -0.55 -16.06
C CYS A 34 -2.02 0.83 -16.76
N VAL A 35 -2.91 1.72 -16.33
CA VAL A 35 -3.00 3.08 -16.88
C VAL A 35 -1.74 3.89 -16.56
N VAL A 36 -1.19 3.75 -15.35
CA VAL A 36 0.04 4.45 -14.92
C VAL A 36 1.28 3.94 -15.64
N ALA A 37 1.33 2.66 -16.00
CA ALA A 37 2.47 2.05 -16.69
C ALA A 37 2.76 2.68 -18.07
N GLY A 38 1.78 3.39 -18.65
CA GLY A 38 1.93 4.08 -19.94
C GLY A 38 2.65 5.45 -19.88
N ASN A 39 3.06 5.92 -18.73
CA ASN A 39 3.84 7.16 -18.46
C ASN A 39 3.24 8.49 -18.98
N VAL A 40 2.08 8.49 -19.61
CA VAL A 40 1.47 9.69 -20.25
C VAL A 40 0.35 10.30 -19.41
N ARG A 41 -0.39 9.51 -18.65
CA ARG A 41 -1.45 9.99 -17.74
C ARG A 41 -1.33 9.30 -16.39
N ARG A 42 -1.46 10.08 -15.33
CA ARG A 42 -1.56 9.57 -13.96
C ARG A 42 -3.03 9.26 -13.68
N SER A 43 -3.31 8.03 -13.24
CA SER A 43 -4.58 7.68 -12.64
C SER A 43 -4.48 7.89 -11.14
N SER A 44 -5.53 8.45 -10.54
CA SER A 44 -5.72 8.45 -9.08
C SER A 44 -7.02 7.74 -8.78
N GLU A 45 -7.01 6.90 -7.77
CA GLU A 45 -8.17 6.15 -7.31
C GLU A 45 -8.39 6.43 -5.82
N ILE A 46 -9.65 6.66 -5.45
CA ILE A 46 -10.08 6.69 -4.06
C ILE A 46 -11.09 5.56 -3.91
N ALA A 47 -10.72 4.54 -3.16
CA ALA A 47 -11.64 3.47 -2.80
C ALA A 47 -12.45 3.89 -1.57
N LEU A 48 -13.77 3.87 -1.70
CA LEU A 48 -14.70 4.24 -0.63
C LEU A 48 -15.35 2.99 -0.08
N GLY A 49 -15.27 2.78 1.22
CA GLY A 49 -15.76 1.58 1.88
C GLY A 49 -16.60 1.87 3.13
N ASP A 50 -17.25 0.82 3.61
CA ASP A 50 -17.98 0.86 4.87
C ASP A 50 -17.02 0.71 6.05
N ILE A 51 -17.23 1.48 7.12
CA ILE A 51 -16.41 1.43 8.34
C ILE A 51 -16.51 0.09 9.08
N SER A 52 -17.58 -0.66 8.85
CA SER A 52 -17.79 -2.01 9.42
C SER A 52 -17.22 -3.13 8.57
N ASP A 53 -16.79 -2.86 7.33
CA ASP A 53 -16.24 -3.87 6.42
C ASP A 53 -14.80 -4.22 6.81
N ALA A 54 -14.65 -5.35 7.50
CA ALA A 54 -13.35 -5.81 7.99
C ALA A 54 -12.37 -6.14 6.85
N ASP A 55 -12.85 -6.67 5.73
CA ASP A 55 -12.04 -7.02 4.57
C ASP A 55 -11.50 -5.75 3.89
N PHE A 56 -12.35 -4.73 3.75
CA PHE A 56 -11.93 -3.43 3.23
C PHE A 56 -10.89 -2.77 4.14
N LEU A 57 -11.13 -2.78 5.45
CA LEU A 57 -10.20 -2.22 6.43
C LEU A 57 -8.84 -2.93 6.44
N ALA A 58 -8.80 -4.22 6.13
CA ALA A 58 -7.57 -5.01 6.10
C ALA A 58 -6.80 -4.90 4.77
N LEU A 59 -7.33 -4.23 3.74
CA LEU A 59 -6.72 -4.17 2.41
C LEU A 59 -5.25 -3.74 2.42
N LYS A 60 -4.91 -2.78 3.25
CA LYS A 60 -3.56 -2.22 3.35
C LYS A 60 -2.90 -2.49 4.72
N ASP A 61 -3.20 -3.64 5.31
CA ASP A 61 -2.52 -4.07 6.53
C ASP A 61 -1.03 -4.35 6.23
N PRO A 62 -0.10 -3.61 6.85
CA PRO A 62 1.33 -3.74 6.58
C PRO A 62 2.01 -4.85 7.40
N THR A 63 1.27 -5.61 8.22
CA THR A 63 1.86 -6.55 9.18
C THR A 63 2.81 -7.52 8.50
N ARG A 64 2.36 -8.21 7.43
CA ARG A 64 3.22 -9.16 6.72
C ARG A 64 4.40 -8.51 6.03
N ASP A 65 4.23 -7.33 5.44
CA ASP A 65 5.33 -6.57 4.83
C ASP A 65 6.41 -6.22 5.87
N ARG A 66 6.01 -5.81 7.06
CA ARG A 66 6.93 -5.48 8.17
C ARG A 66 7.65 -6.71 8.72
N GLU A 67 6.96 -7.84 8.86
CA GLU A 67 7.59 -9.10 9.26
C GLU A 67 8.69 -9.50 8.27
N ILE A 68 8.41 -9.43 6.97
CA ILE A 68 9.40 -9.73 5.93
C ILE A 68 10.57 -8.75 6.01
N GLN A 69 10.32 -7.45 6.16
CA GLN A 69 11.39 -6.45 6.29
C GLN A 69 12.28 -6.70 7.52
N ALA A 70 11.67 -7.05 8.66
CA ALA A 70 12.43 -7.35 9.87
C ALA A 70 13.33 -8.58 9.66
N GLU A 71 12.81 -9.63 9.02
CA GLU A 71 13.59 -10.84 8.73
C GLU A 71 14.69 -10.56 7.68
N GLN A 72 14.40 -9.78 6.65
CA GLN A 72 15.40 -9.33 5.68
C GLN A 72 16.54 -8.56 6.37
N THR A 73 16.21 -7.69 7.32
CA THR A 73 17.20 -6.95 8.12
C THR A 73 18.04 -7.90 8.94
N ARG A 74 17.44 -8.87 9.62
CA ARG A 74 18.15 -9.90 10.41
C ARG A 74 19.13 -10.70 9.56
N ILE A 75 18.70 -11.15 8.37
CA ILE A 75 19.55 -11.88 7.43
C ILE A 75 20.71 -10.97 6.95
N GLY A 76 20.42 -9.73 6.57
CA GLY A 76 21.44 -8.77 6.15
C GLY A 76 22.53 -8.60 7.21
N LEU A 77 22.14 -8.37 8.45
CA LEU A 77 23.07 -8.21 9.59
C LEU A 77 23.92 -9.47 9.81
N ALA A 78 23.33 -10.68 9.71
CA ALA A 78 24.07 -11.94 9.84
C ALA A 78 25.15 -12.10 8.76
N HIS A 79 24.97 -11.47 7.58
CA HIS A 79 25.95 -11.43 6.49
C HIS A 79 26.83 -10.16 6.49
N GLY A 80 26.82 -9.39 7.59
CA GLY A 80 27.62 -8.17 7.74
C GLY A 80 27.16 -7.03 6.85
N ILE A 81 25.86 -6.95 6.50
CA ILE A 81 25.27 -5.88 5.72
C ILE A 81 24.29 -5.10 6.61
N ASP A 82 24.76 -3.95 7.08
CA ASP A 82 23.95 -3.00 7.88
C ASP A 82 23.70 -1.73 7.09
N ILE A 83 22.61 -1.70 6.35
CA ILE A 83 22.25 -0.55 5.52
C ILE A 83 21.85 0.65 6.38
N GLU A 84 21.21 0.45 7.52
CA GLU A 84 20.79 1.56 8.39
C GLU A 84 22.02 2.29 8.98
N ALA A 85 23.03 1.55 9.42
CA ALA A 85 24.28 2.14 9.88
C ALA A 85 24.98 2.94 8.76
N LEU A 86 24.99 2.42 7.53
CA LEU A 86 25.57 3.13 6.39
C LEU A 86 24.80 4.41 6.05
N LEU A 87 23.47 4.38 6.09
CA LEU A 87 22.64 5.55 5.88
C LEU A 87 22.83 6.60 6.97
N GLU A 88 23.01 6.18 8.22
CA GLU A 88 23.26 7.10 9.32
C GLU A 88 24.59 7.84 9.15
N ILE A 89 25.64 7.14 8.72
CA ILE A 89 26.93 7.77 8.39
C ILE A 89 26.74 8.78 7.25
N GLN A 90 26.01 8.41 6.18
CA GLN A 90 25.78 9.28 5.03
C GLN A 90 25.03 10.57 5.41
N ARG A 91 24.09 10.52 6.36
CA ARG A 91 23.35 11.71 6.84
C ARG A 91 24.24 12.79 7.43
N GLY A 92 25.46 12.45 7.86
CA GLY A 92 26.43 13.39 8.35
C GLY A 92 27.09 14.28 7.25
N PHE A 93 26.86 13.97 5.98
CA PHE A 93 27.45 14.69 4.85
C PHE A 93 26.45 15.56 4.10
N SER A 94 26.91 16.66 3.51
CA SER A 94 26.11 17.49 2.61
C SER A 94 25.70 16.69 1.36
N PRO A 95 24.44 16.69 0.93
CA PRO A 95 24.00 15.99 -0.29
C PRO A 95 24.72 16.42 -1.57
N LEU A 96 25.41 17.58 -1.55
CA LEU A 96 26.16 18.10 -2.68
C LEU A 96 27.67 17.80 -2.58
N SER A 97 28.12 17.10 -1.53
CA SER A 97 29.54 16.75 -1.34
C SER A 97 29.94 15.48 -2.09
N GLN A 98 31.24 15.37 -2.41
CA GLN A 98 31.80 14.14 -2.98
C GLN A 98 31.69 12.98 -1.99
N ASP A 99 31.88 13.23 -0.70
CA ASP A 99 31.77 12.22 0.36
C ASP A 99 30.37 11.60 0.38
N PHE A 100 29.31 12.42 0.21
CA PHE A 100 27.95 11.91 0.12
C PHE A 100 27.77 10.95 -1.08
N ALA A 101 28.32 11.31 -2.25
CA ALA A 101 28.28 10.51 -3.47
C ALA A 101 29.04 9.17 -3.30
N ASP A 102 30.19 9.19 -2.65
CA ASP A 102 31.02 8.02 -2.38
C ASP A 102 30.30 7.06 -1.40
N TRP A 103 29.67 7.60 -0.36
CA TRP A 103 28.80 6.81 0.54
C TRP A 103 27.58 6.26 -0.16
N GLN A 104 26.93 7.02 -1.04
CA GLN A 104 25.82 6.52 -1.84
C GLN A 104 26.24 5.31 -2.69
N THR A 105 27.38 5.37 -3.34
CA THR A 105 27.95 4.26 -4.12
C THR A 105 28.19 3.02 -3.23
N THR A 106 28.70 3.23 -2.02
CA THR A 106 28.91 2.15 -1.05
C THR A 106 27.60 1.51 -0.62
N ILE A 107 26.59 2.32 -0.30
CA ILE A 107 25.25 1.86 0.07
C ILE A 107 24.63 1.04 -1.08
N ASP A 108 24.72 1.53 -2.31
CA ASP A 108 24.12 0.84 -3.47
C ASP A 108 24.81 -0.51 -3.75
N ARG A 109 26.13 -0.58 -3.56
CA ARG A 109 26.87 -1.85 -3.63
C ARG A 109 26.40 -2.83 -2.55
N GLU A 110 26.26 -2.41 -1.30
CA GLU A 110 25.80 -3.27 -0.21
C GLU A 110 24.32 -3.67 -0.38
N LYS A 111 23.47 -2.77 -0.91
CA LYS A 111 22.11 -3.10 -1.32
C LYS A 111 22.09 -4.19 -2.41
N ALA A 112 22.95 -4.08 -3.41
CA ALA A 112 23.06 -5.08 -4.47
C ALA A 112 23.58 -6.43 -3.92
N ARG A 113 24.53 -6.41 -2.98
CA ARG A 113 25.08 -7.61 -2.34
C ARG A 113 24.01 -8.45 -1.63
N ARG A 114 22.96 -7.84 -1.06
CA ARG A 114 21.85 -8.58 -0.42
C ARG A 114 21.17 -9.58 -1.36
N TYR A 115 21.06 -9.23 -2.66
CA TYR A 115 20.44 -10.11 -3.66
C TYR A 115 21.28 -11.37 -3.98
N SER A 116 22.54 -11.42 -3.58
CA SER A 116 23.33 -12.64 -3.68
C SER A 116 23.08 -13.62 -2.52
N ILE A 117 22.26 -13.25 -1.53
CA ILE A 117 21.86 -14.08 -0.40
C ILE A 117 20.51 -14.73 -0.76
N PRO A 118 20.43 -16.05 -1.02
CA PRO A 118 19.21 -16.68 -1.54
C PRO A 118 17.99 -16.47 -0.66
N GLU A 119 18.14 -16.56 0.67
CA GLU A 119 17.06 -16.40 1.64
C GLU A 119 16.53 -14.97 1.63
N TRP A 120 17.42 -13.98 1.54
CA TRP A 120 17.05 -12.57 1.44
C TRP A 120 16.28 -12.30 0.13
N ALA A 121 16.78 -12.80 -1.00
CA ALA A 121 16.17 -12.64 -2.31
C ALA A 121 14.78 -13.30 -2.39
N ALA A 122 14.61 -14.45 -1.76
CA ALA A 122 13.31 -15.13 -1.69
C ALA A 122 12.28 -14.30 -0.91
N LEU A 123 12.66 -13.73 0.22
CA LEU A 123 11.80 -12.83 1.00
C LEU A 123 11.48 -11.54 0.25
N ASP A 124 12.43 -10.98 -0.52
CA ASP A 124 12.18 -9.80 -1.35
C ASP A 124 11.16 -10.11 -2.45
N ALA A 125 11.26 -11.26 -3.10
CA ALA A 125 10.28 -11.72 -4.08
C ALA A 125 8.89 -11.92 -3.46
N GLU A 126 8.80 -12.52 -2.27
CA GLU A 126 7.55 -12.66 -1.51
C GLU A 126 6.96 -11.28 -1.20
N ARG A 127 7.76 -10.35 -0.67
CA ARG A 127 7.36 -9.00 -0.31
C ARG A 127 6.72 -8.25 -1.49
N TRP A 128 7.37 -8.29 -2.66
CA TRP A 128 6.86 -7.65 -3.86
C TRP A 128 5.64 -8.33 -4.47
N ALA A 129 5.40 -9.60 -4.12
CA ALA A 129 4.19 -10.34 -4.51
C ALA A 129 2.99 -10.04 -3.61
N LEU A 130 3.18 -9.46 -2.41
CA LEU A 130 2.08 -9.05 -1.55
C LEU A 130 1.16 -8.05 -2.28
N PRO A 131 -0.16 -8.19 -2.20
CA PRO A 131 -1.10 -7.26 -2.81
C PRO A 131 -0.82 -5.79 -2.46
N LEU A 132 -0.43 -5.51 -1.22
CA LEU A 132 -0.06 -4.18 -0.75
C LEU A 132 1.02 -3.54 -1.63
N ASN A 133 2.10 -4.26 -1.92
CA ASN A 133 3.22 -3.77 -2.71
C ASN A 133 3.00 -3.93 -4.22
N ALA A 134 2.22 -4.92 -4.63
CA ALA A 134 2.00 -5.23 -6.02
C ALA A 134 1.01 -4.27 -6.71
N TRP A 135 -0.13 -3.94 -6.09
CA TRP A 135 -1.17 -3.09 -6.70
C TRP A 135 -1.97 -2.22 -5.74
N ARG A 136 -2.16 -2.58 -4.45
CA ARG A 136 -3.01 -1.83 -3.50
C ARG A 136 -2.50 -0.43 -3.18
N TRP A 137 -1.26 -0.12 -3.51
CA TRP A 137 -0.70 1.23 -3.41
C TRP A 137 -1.35 2.22 -4.39
N ALA A 138 -2.03 1.75 -5.46
CA ALA A 138 -2.57 2.59 -6.52
C ALA A 138 -3.83 3.38 -6.10
N SER A 139 -4.51 3.00 -5.00
CA SER A 139 -5.63 3.76 -4.43
C SER A 139 -5.31 4.35 -3.07
N ASN A 140 -6.01 5.43 -2.70
CA ASN A 140 -6.21 5.85 -1.33
C ASN A 140 -7.54 5.29 -0.84
N ASN A 141 -7.55 4.67 0.33
CA ASN A 141 -8.75 4.08 0.90
C ASN A 141 -9.38 5.03 1.91
N THR A 142 -10.69 5.19 1.85
CA THR A 142 -11.46 6.05 2.77
C THR A 142 -12.72 5.30 3.20
N VAL A 143 -13.10 5.41 4.45
CA VAL A 143 -14.36 4.86 4.98
C VAL A 143 -15.33 5.95 5.36
N TRP A 144 -16.64 5.63 5.27
CA TRP A 144 -17.69 6.55 5.69
C TRP A 144 -17.85 6.50 7.20
N GLY A 145 -17.84 7.66 7.83
CA GLY A 145 -17.92 7.84 9.28
C GLY A 145 -19.26 8.37 9.79
N ASP A 146 -20.27 8.51 8.92
CA ASP A 146 -21.54 9.14 9.29
C ASP A 146 -22.23 8.43 10.47
N ASP A 147 -22.20 7.08 10.47
CA ASP A 147 -22.78 6.27 11.54
C ASP A 147 -21.71 5.67 12.49
N ALA A 148 -20.48 6.19 12.44
CA ALA A 148 -19.37 5.66 13.22
C ALA A 148 -19.54 5.91 14.71
N THR A 149 -19.35 4.85 15.50
CA THR A 149 -19.25 4.96 16.96
C THR A 149 -17.85 5.47 17.37
N GLY A 150 -17.74 5.93 18.62
CA GLY A 150 -16.43 6.29 19.19
C GLY A 150 -15.43 5.11 19.19
N ALA A 151 -15.92 3.87 19.28
CA ALA A 151 -15.07 2.67 19.20
C ALA A 151 -14.55 2.45 17.77
N ASP A 152 -15.39 2.66 16.75
CA ASP A 152 -15.00 2.56 15.35
C ASP A 152 -13.94 3.61 14.99
N LEU A 153 -14.15 4.85 15.38
CA LEU A 153 -13.19 5.93 15.14
C LEU A 153 -11.85 5.67 15.84
N ARG A 154 -11.85 5.10 17.04
CA ARG A 154 -10.61 4.69 17.72
C ARG A 154 -9.87 3.62 16.94
N ARG A 155 -10.58 2.57 16.54
CA ARG A 155 -10.02 1.46 15.72
C ARG A 155 -9.42 1.98 14.40
N ILE A 156 -10.10 2.91 13.74
CA ILE A 156 -9.59 3.55 12.53
C ILE A 156 -8.36 4.41 12.84
N GLY A 157 -8.40 5.19 13.92
CA GLY A 157 -7.25 6.00 14.35
C GLY A 157 -5.99 5.19 14.61
N GLU A 158 -6.12 4.00 15.21
CA GLU A 158 -5.01 3.05 15.40
C GLU A 158 -4.43 2.58 14.05
N ARG A 159 -5.27 2.30 13.05
CA ARG A 159 -4.82 1.92 11.71
C ARG A 159 -4.14 3.09 11.01
N ILE A 160 -4.72 4.29 11.07
CA ILE A 160 -4.11 5.50 10.49
C ILE A 160 -2.73 5.76 11.11
N ALA A 161 -2.59 5.63 12.42
CA ALA A 161 -1.30 5.79 13.10
C ALA A 161 -0.26 4.75 12.62
N HIS A 162 -0.70 3.59 12.14
CA HIS A 162 0.16 2.50 11.70
C HIS A 162 0.66 2.64 10.26
N ASN A 163 -0.20 3.06 9.33
CA ASN A 163 0.11 3.09 7.90
C ASN A 163 -0.49 4.29 7.13
N GLY A 164 -1.11 5.26 7.82
CA GLY A 164 -1.71 6.43 7.19
C GLY A 164 -3.10 6.21 6.58
N GLU A 165 -3.64 4.99 6.63
CA GLU A 165 -4.93 4.63 6.02
C GLU A 165 -5.77 3.71 6.92
N PRO A 166 -7.11 3.68 6.71
CA PRO A 166 -7.90 4.46 5.75
C PRO A 166 -8.13 5.91 6.21
N GLY A 167 -8.43 6.81 5.27
CA GLY A 167 -9.02 8.12 5.61
C GLY A 167 -10.44 7.94 6.13
N VAL A 168 -11.01 9.00 6.73
CA VAL A 168 -12.42 9.04 7.14
C VAL A 168 -13.12 10.16 6.41
N GLY A 169 -14.25 9.85 5.78
CA GLY A 169 -15.12 10.81 5.12
C GLY A 169 -16.51 10.82 5.77
N TRP A 170 -17.22 11.93 5.63
CA TRP A 170 -18.61 12.07 6.06
C TRP A 170 -19.46 12.34 4.84
N LEU A 171 -20.20 11.33 4.37
CA LEU A 171 -20.99 11.40 3.13
C LEU A 171 -22.07 12.46 3.23
N ASN A 172 -22.79 12.55 4.35
CA ASN A 172 -23.84 13.54 4.57
C ASN A 172 -23.30 14.97 4.52
N LEU A 173 -22.09 15.20 5.07
CA LEU A 173 -21.42 16.49 5.00
C LEU A 173 -21.00 16.82 3.55
N MET A 174 -20.46 15.83 2.83
CA MET A 174 -20.08 16.01 1.43
C MET A 174 -21.29 16.32 0.54
N ARG A 175 -22.43 15.68 0.78
CA ARG A 175 -23.69 15.94 0.06
C ARG A 175 -24.22 17.35 0.32
N SER A 176 -24.20 17.80 1.58
CA SER A 176 -24.74 19.11 1.96
C SER A 176 -23.84 20.29 1.58
N HIS A 177 -22.51 20.07 1.47
CA HIS A 177 -21.54 21.15 1.22
C HIS A 177 -20.69 20.93 -0.04
N GLY A 178 -20.94 19.86 -0.79
CA GLY A 178 -20.25 19.57 -2.04
C GLY A 178 -20.57 20.56 -3.15
N ARG A 179 -19.68 20.66 -4.15
CA ARG A 179 -19.89 21.51 -5.32
C ARG A 179 -21.01 21.01 -6.25
N LEU A 180 -21.29 19.73 -6.20
CA LEU A 180 -22.32 19.07 -7.00
C LEU A 180 -23.40 18.60 -6.03
N ALA A 181 -24.62 19.05 -6.25
CA ALA A 181 -25.78 18.48 -5.55
C ALA A 181 -26.00 17.06 -6.06
N ASP A 182 -26.28 16.15 -5.14
CA ASP A 182 -26.75 14.81 -5.51
C ASP A 182 -28.08 14.95 -6.25
N PRO A 183 -28.34 14.15 -7.29
CA PRO A 183 -29.66 14.09 -7.86
C PRO A 183 -30.65 13.64 -6.77
N PRO A 184 -31.90 14.16 -6.77
CA PRO A 184 -32.92 13.70 -5.84
C PRO A 184 -33.05 12.18 -5.96
N THR A 185 -33.00 11.50 -4.83
CA THR A 185 -33.28 10.05 -4.80
C THR A 185 -34.77 9.87 -5.10
N HIS A 186 -35.13 8.83 -5.84
CA HIS A 186 -36.53 8.55 -6.18
C HIS A 186 -37.41 8.21 -4.96
N ASP A 187 -36.83 8.21 -3.76
CA ASP A 187 -37.48 7.86 -2.49
C ASP A 187 -37.76 9.07 -1.59
N ASP A 188 -37.60 10.32 -2.09
CA ASP A 188 -37.94 11.59 -1.43
C ASP A 188 -39.32 12.11 -1.87
#